data_acbd389d49964bbcde4b1b7e6c0b22d2
#
_entry.id   acbd389d49964bbcde4b1b7e6c0b22d2
#
_cell.length_a   1.000
_cell.length_b   1.000
_cell.length_c   1.000
_cell.angle_alpha   90.00
_cell.angle_beta   90.00
_cell.angle_gamma   90.00
#
_symmetry.space_group_name_H-M   'P 1'
#
loop_
_entity.id
_entity.type
_entity.pdbx_description
1 polymer ?
#
loop_
_entity_poly.entity_id
_entity_poly.type
_entity_poly.pdbx_seq_one_letter_code
_entity_poly.pdbx_strand_id
1 'polypeptide(L)'
;MVAHLAGGAATWADSINQAVAGDSDPPEGQEFMAPGQRGSEGTAEAARSSHQQFGMQLMENFRTGYAGLAQVLSGLKADDWDKPCFHRRGPMPIQNFVSLRLQELAVHGWDIRSGLDQTANVSEEALPVLTGRVSRWLNNAFVPGLRLPAPVRYRFDISSPVPVQEDVVVTRESFSIQPVSRAAANVTFRCNTGNYILLIYGRLSPQKGVASGRLTIEGSQAEADNFAAWFKGF
;
A
#
# COMPACT_ATOMS: atom_id res chain seq x y z
N MET A 1 -11.77 -10.17 1.06
CA MET A 1 -10.32 -10.07 1.28
C MET A 1 -9.57 -11.30 0.78
N VAL A 2 -9.78 -12.50 1.34
CA VAL A 2 -9.08 -13.73 0.89
C VAL A 2 -9.25 -13.99 -0.62
N ALA A 3 -10.45 -13.79 -1.18
CA ALA A 3 -10.69 -13.95 -2.62
C ALA A 3 -9.86 -12.98 -3.48
N HIS A 4 -9.71 -11.73 -3.04
CA HIS A 4 -8.82 -10.75 -3.69
C HIS A 4 -7.36 -11.23 -3.67
N LEU A 5 -6.89 -11.70 -2.53
CA LEU A 5 -5.54 -12.21 -2.40
C LEU A 5 -5.31 -13.48 -3.26
N ALA A 6 -6.26 -14.41 -3.27
CA ALA A 6 -6.18 -15.65 -4.05
C ALA A 6 -6.12 -15.37 -5.56
N GLY A 7 -7.04 -14.56 -6.08
CA GLY A 7 -7.05 -14.19 -7.50
C GLY A 7 -5.77 -13.46 -7.92
N GLY A 8 -5.26 -12.58 -7.05
CA GLY A 8 -4.00 -11.89 -7.31
C GLY A 8 -2.79 -12.83 -7.45
N ALA A 9 -2.68 -13.90 -6.67
CA ALA A 9 -1.49 -14.75 -6.70
C ALA A 9 -1.29 -15.45 -8.06
N ALA A 10 -2.36 -15.98 -8.66
CA ALA A 10 -2.32 -16.61 -9.98
C ALA A 10 -1.95 -15.58 -11.06
N THR A 11 -2.67 -14.46 -11.13
CA THR A 11 -2.39 -13.39 -12.10
C THR A 11 -0.93 -12.90 -12.03
N TRP A 12 -0.36 -12.86 -10.84
CA TRP A 12 1.02 -12.41 -10.68
C TRP A 12 2.04 -13.44 -11.13
N ALA A 13 1.77 -14.73 -10.89
CA ALA A 13 2.60 -15.80 -11.42
C ALA A 13 2.63 -15.78 -12.95
N ASP A 14 1.46 -15.61 -13.58
CA ASP A 14 1.34 -15.52 -15.04
C ASP A 14 2.10 -14.31 -15.61
N SER A 15 1.91 -13.13 -15.01
CA SER A 15 2.62 -11.91 -15.44
C SER A 15 4.13 -12.03 -15.31
N ILE A 16 4.64 -12.69 -14.26
CA ILE A 16 6.09 -12.92 -14.10
C ILE A 16 6.59 -13.92 -15.15
N ASN A 17 5.87 -15.00 -15.42
CA ASN A 17 6.25 -15.96 -16.45
C ASN A 17 6.31 -15.33 -17.84
N GLN A 18 5.34 -14.47 -18.19
CA GLN A 18 5.35 -13.68 -19.42
C GLN A 18 6.58 -12.77 -19.49
N ALA A 19 6.86 -12.03 -18.39
CA ALA A 19 8.04 -11.15 -18.31
C ALA A 19 9.35 -11.90 -18.48
N VAL A 20 9.48 -13.10 -17.91
CA VAL A 20 10.66 -13.96 -18.09
C VAL A 20 10.81 -14.37 -19.56
N ALA A 21 9.70 -14.61 -20.26
CA ALA A 21 9.69 -14.89 -21.71
C ALA A 21 9.93 -13.64 -22.59
N GLY A 22 10.02 -12.45 -22.00
CA GLY A 22 10.30 -11.19 -22.72
C GLY A 22 9.04 -10.41 -23.13
N ASP A 23 7.86 -10.78 -22.60
CA ASP A 23 6.59 -10.13 -22.86
C ASP A 23 6.11 -9.39 -21.61
N SER A 24 5.86 -8.08 -21.73
CA SER A 24 5.32 -7.23 -20.68
C SER A 24 4.00 -6.56 -21.05
N ASP A 25 3.38 -6.99 -22.14
CA ASP A 25 2.10 -6.50 -22.59
C ASP A 25 0.95 -7.01 -21.69
N PRO A 26 -0.19 -6.31 -21.70
CA PRO A 26 -1.36 -6.77 -20.97
C PRO A 26 -1.77 -8.19 -21.42
N PRO A 27 -2.03 -9.12 -20.48
CA PRO A 27 -2.63 -10.40 -20.82
C PRO A 27 -3.97 -10.22 -21.56
N GLU A 28 -4.41 -11.24 -22.30
CA GLU A 28 -5.68 -11.20 -23.01
C GLU A 28 -6.84 -10.77 -22.09
N GLY A 29 -7.62 -9.78 -22.56
CA GLY A 29 -8.75 -9.23 -21.82
C GLY A 29 -8.37 -8.24 -20.71
N GLN A 30 -7.09 -7.88 -20.59
CA GLN A 30 -6.62 -6.82 -19.69
C GLN A 30 -6.10 -5.61 -20.47
N GLU A 31 -6.13 -4.45 -19.83
CA GLU A 31 -5.62 -3.20 -20.37
C GLU A 31 -4.87 -2.41 -19.30
N PHE A 32 -4.01 -1.50 -19.76
CA PHE A 32 -3.44 -0.51 -18.84
C PHE A 32 -4.52 0.45 -18.36
N MET A 33 -4.48 0.81 -17.10
CA MET A 33 -5.38 1.82 -16.55
C MET A 33 -5.08 3.19 -17.15
N ALA A 34 -6.13 3.96 -17.43
CA ALA A 34 -5.99 5.35 -17.83
C ALA A 34 -5.32 6.18 -16.70
N PRO A 35 -4.53 7.20 -17.03
CA PRO A 35 -3.96 8.11 -16.05
C PRO A 35 -5.04 8.71 -15.14
N GLY A 36 -4.81 8.69 -13.83
CA GLY A 36 -5.76 9.20 -12.84
C GLY A 36 -6.92 8.27 -12.47
N GLN A 37 -7.08 7.13 -13.15
CA GLN A 37 -8.11 6.15 -12.81
C GLN A 37 -7.79 5.47 -11.48
N ARG A 38 -8.82 5.34 -10.61
CA ARG A 38 -8.74 4.59 -9.36
C ARG A 38 -9.27 3.17 -9.57
N GLY A 39 -8.47 2.18 -9.21
CA GLY A 39 -8.78 0.76 -9.48
C GLY A 39 -9.63 0.05 -8.41
N SER A 40 -10.12 0.77 -7.38
CA SER A 40 -10.77 0.14 -6.23
C SER A 40 -12.09 -0.57 -6.58
N GLU A 41 -12.92 0.02 -7.44
CA GLU A 41 -14.20 -0.59 -7.82
C GLU A 41 -14.01 -1.88 -8.61
N GLY A 42 -13.14 -1.87 -9.61
CA GLY A 42 -12.81 -3.06 -10.39
C GLY A 42 -12.16 -4.16 -9.53
N THR A 43 -11.35 -3.78 -8.54
CA THR A 43 -10.76 -4.74 -7.59
C THR A 43 -11.82 -5.39 -6.70
N ALA A 44 -12.78 -4.61 -6.22
CA ALA A 44 -13.86 -5.14 -5.39
C ALA A 44 -14.79 -6.08 -6.20
N GLU A 45 -15.09 -5.75 -7.46
CA GLU A 45 -15.89 -6.61 -8.34
C GLU A 45 -15.16 -7.92 -8.66
N ALA A 46 -13.88 -7.86 -9.03
CA ALA A 46 -13.06 -9.05 -9.24
C ALA A 46 -13.00 -9.95 -8.00
N ALA A 47 -12.89 -9.36 -6.79
CA ALA A 47 -12.90 -10.11 -5.54
C ALA A 47 -14.25 -10.80 -5.27
N ARG A 48 -15.38 -10.14 -5.59
CA ARG A 48 -16.72 -10.75 -5.49
C ARG A 48 -16.89 -11.91 -6.48
N SER A 49 -16.49 -11.71 -7.73
CA SER A 49 -16.50 -12.74 -8.76
C SER A 49 -15.66 -13.96 -8.37
N SER A 50 -14.43 -13.74 -7.92
CA SER A 50 -13.56 -14.82 -7.43
C SER A 50 -14.17 -15.55 -6.22
N HIS A 51 -14.81 -14.82 -5.30
CA HIS A 51 -15.49 -15.45 -4.17
C HIS A 51 -16.63 -16.34 -4.61
N GLN A 52 -17.44 -15.92 -5.58
CA GLN A 52 -18.54 -16.71 -6.13
C GLN A 52 -18.01 -17.93 -6.89
N GLN A 53 -16.97 -17.77 -7.69
CA GLN A 53 -16.35 -18.83 -8.48
C GLN A 53 -15.71 -19.91 -7.60
N PHE A 54 -14.95 -19.51 -6.60
CA PHE A 54 -14.20 -20.46 -5.77
C PHE A 54 -15.06 -21.07 -4.65
N GLY A 55 -16.05 -20.36 -4.15
CA GLY A 55 -16.96 -20.86 -3.13
C GLY A 55 -16.22 -21.49 -1.94
N MET A 56 -16.54 -22.74 -1.63
CA MET A 56 -15.91 -23.50 -0.54
C MET A 56 -14.43 -23.84 -0.80
N GLN A 57 -13.97 -23.80 -2.06
CA GLN A 57 -12.58 -24.06 -2.43
C GLN A 57 -11.66 -22.82 -2.30
N LEU A 58 -12.19 -21.69 -1.81
CA LEU A 58 -11.44 -20.43 -1.73
C LEU A 58 -10.09 -20.56 -1.01
N MET A 59 -10.05 -21.26 0.12
CA MET A 59 -8.81 -21.45 0.89
C MET A 59 -7.82 -22.37 0.19
N GLU A 60 -8.30 -23.37 -0.53
CA GLU A 60 -7.46 -24.24 -1.34
C GLU A 60 -6.87 -23.48 -2.52
N ASN A 61 -7.69 -22.72 -3.24
CA ASN A 61 -7.22 -21.87 -4.34
C ASN A 61 -6.21 -20.81 -3.86
N PHE A 62 -6.41 -20.23 -2.66
CA PHE A 62 -5.43 -19.33 -2.05
C PHE A 62 -4.10 -20.04 -1.83
N ARG A 63 -4.08 -21.23 -1.20
CA ARG A 63 -2.83 -21.97 -0.94
C ARG A 63 -2.12 -22.39 -2.22
N THR A 64 -2.86 -22.93 -3.16
CA THR A 64 -2.34 -23.40 -4.46
C THR A 64 -1.77 -22.23 -5.27
N GLY A 65 -2.49 -21.10 -5.34
CA GLY A 65 -2.02 -19.91 -6.04
C GLY A 65 -0.71 -19.36 -5.45
N TYR A 66 -0.60 -19.34 -4.11
CA TYR A 66 0.64 -18.88 -3.46
C TYR A 66 1.78 -19.88 -3.59
N ALA A 67 1.52 -21.18 -3.55
CA ALA A 67 2.53 -22.19 -3.83
C ALA A 67 3.06 -22.06 -5.26
N GLY A 68 2.18 -21.85 -6.25
CA GLY A 68 2.57 -21.60 -7.63
C GLY A 68 3.40 -20.34 -7.80
N LEU A 69 2.99 -19.22 -7.19
CA LEU A 69 3.77 -17.98 -7.20
C LEU A 69 5.14 -18.15 -6.55
N ALA A 70 5.23 -18.85 -5.42
CA ALA A 70 6.50 -19.14 -4.77
C ALA A 70 7.43 -19.98 -5.66
N GLN A 71 6.87 -20.96 -6.38
CA GLN A 71 7.63 -21.76 -7.33
C GLN A 71 8.20 -20.92 -8.48
N VAL A 72 7.38 -20.03 -9.07
CA VAL A 72 7.83 -19.10 -10.12
C VAL A 72 8.97 -18.22 -9.60
N LEU A 73 8.80 -17.60 -8.43
CA LEU A 73 9.83 -16.74 -7.82
C LEU A 73 11.14 -17.48 -7.53
N SER A 74 11.05 -18.74 -7.08
CA SER A 74 12.23 -19.57 -6.80
C SER A 74 12.99 -19.98 -8.05
N GLY A 75 12.35 -19.97 -9.22
CA GLY A 75 12.95 -20.29 -10.51
C GLY A 75 13.63 -19.11 -11.19
N LEU A 76 13.50 -17.88 -10.68
CA LEU A 76 14.07 -16.67 -11.30
C LEU A 76 15.61 -16.66 -11.21
N LYS A 77 16.23 -16.26 -12.31
CA LYS A 77 17.66 -15.99 -12.38
C LYS A 77 17.96 -14.53 -12.01
N ALA A 78 19.21 -14.21 -11.75
CA ALA A 78 19.63 -12.86 -11.39
C ALA A 78 19.15 -11.80 -12.40
N ASP A 79 19.27 -12.07 -13.69
CA ASP A 79 18.89 -11.15 -14.76
C ASP A 79 17.36 -11.03 -14.98
N ASP A 80 16.57 -11.91 -14.39
CA ASP A 80 15.11 -11.84 -14.52
C ASP A 80 14.50 -10.75 -13.64
N TRP A 81 15.13 -10.41 -12.51
CA TRP A 81 14.59 -9.49 -11.53
C TRP A 81 14.35 -8.06 -12.05
N ASP A 82 15.12 -7.65 -13.05
CA ASP A 82 15.00 -6.32 -13.68
C ASP A 82 14.10 -6.31 -14.91
N LYS A 83 13.63 -7.49 -15.37
CA LYS A 83 12.73 -7.58 -16.51
C LYS A 83 11.41 -6.84 -16.23
N PRO A 84 10.88 -6.07 -17.22
CA PRO A 84 9.60 -5.43 -17.09
C PRO A 84 8.48 -6.49 -17.05
N CYS A 85 7.64 -6.40 -16.03
CA CYS A 85 6.48 -7.27 -15.81
C CYS A 85 5.20 -6.44 -15.93
N PHE A 86 4.17 -6.98 -16.55
CA PHE A 86 2.88 -6.32 -16.67
C PHE A 86 2.32 -5.96 -15.28
N HIS A 87 1.94 -4.73 -15.15
CA HIS A 87 1.09 -4.25 -14.07
C HIS A 87 0.12 -3.22 -14.66
N ARG A 88 -1.14 -3.26 -14.28
CA ARG A 88 -2.21 -2.42 -14.85
C ARG A 88 -1.93 -0.91 -14.86
N ARG A 89 -1.00 -0.41 -14.04
CA ARG A 89 -0.55 1.00 -14.00
C ARG A 89 0.71 1.25 -14.82
N GLY A 90 1.11 0.34 -15.67
CA GLY A 90 2.33 0.36 -16.45
C GLY A 90 3.32 -0.72 -16.02
N PRO A 91 4.18 -1.20 -16.93
CA PRO A 91 5.17 -2.22 -16.63
C PRO A 91 6.11 -1.78 -15.50
N MET A 92 6.52 -2.74 -14.67
CA MET A 92 7.50 -2.50 -13.61
C MET A 92 8.45 -3.69 -13.49
N PRO A 93 9.70 -3.49 -13.01
CA PRO A 93 10.61 -4.59 -12.75
C PRO A 93 9.98 -5.65 -11.82
N ILE A 94 10.28 -6.93 -12.06
CA ILE A 94 9.77 -8.05 -11.25
C ILE A 94 10.06 -7.84 -9.76
N GLN A 95 11.24 -7.36 -9.38
CA GLN A 95 11.56 -7.04 -7.97
C GLN A 95 10.58 -6.05 -7.33
N ASN A 96 10.11 -5.05 -8.07
CA ASN A 96 9.09 -4.11 -7.57
C ASN A 96 7.71 -4.76 -7.45
N PHE A 97 7.42 -5.72 -8.31
CA PHE A 97 6.20 -6.52 -8.28
C PHE A 97 6.14 -7.36 -7.00
N VAL A 98 7.24 -8.01 -6.62
CA VAL A 98 7.35 -8.75 -5.36
C VAL A 98 7.12 -7.84 -4.14
N SER A 99 7.76 -6.67 -4.13
CA SER A 99 7.58 -5.68 -3.06
C SER A 99 6.12 -5.21 -2.95
N LEU A 100 5.42 -5.04 -4.10
CA LEU A 100 4.00 -4.72 -4.13
C LEU A 100 3.17 -5.87 -3.55
N ARG A 101 3.52 -7.13 -3.86
CA ARG A 101 2.82 -8.29 -3.32
C ARG A 101 2.99 -8.44 -1.82
N LEU A 102 4.18 -8.18 -1.31
CA LEU A 102 4.42 -8.16 0.14
C LEU A 102 3.55 -7.09 0.82
N GLN A 103 3.42 -5.92 0.20
CA GLN A 103 2.51 -4.86 0.67
C GLN A 103 1.05 -5.34 0.76
N GLU A 104 0.53 -5.99 -0.30
CA GLU A 104 -0.82 -6.55 -0.33
C GLU A 104 -1.03 -7.56 0.82
N LEU A 105 -0.08 -8.48 1.00
CA LEU A 105 -0.15 -9.50 2.05
C LEU A 105 -0.10 -8.90 3.46
N ALA A 106 0.80 -7.96 3.69
CA ALA A 106 0.99 -7.38 5.01
C ALA A 106 -0.22 -6.53 5.44
N VAL A 107 -0.70 -5.66 4.54
CA VAL A 107 -1.83 -4.76 4.83
C VAL A 107 -3.13 -5.56 4.95
N HIS A 108 -3.43 -6.42 3.98
CA HIS A 108 -4.65 -7.21 4.01
C HIS A 108 -4.63 -8.34 5.04
N GLY A 109 -3.45 -8.89 5.35
CA GLY A 109 -3.29 -9.78 6.50
C GLY A 109 -3.61 -9.08 7.82
N TRP A 110 -3.24 -7.80 7.95
CA TRP A 110 -3.67 -6.99 9.09
C TRP A 110 -5.17 -6.72 9.05
N ASP A 111 -5.75 -6.35 7.89
CA ASP A 111 -7.19 -6.11 7.73
C ASP A 111 -8.02 -7.32 8.23
N ILE A 112 -7.56 -8.55 7.97
CA ILE A 112 -8.22 -9.78 8.43
C ILE A 112 -8.05 -9.96 9.94
N ARG A 113 -6.81 -9.86 10.44
CA ARG A 113 -6.52 -10.09 11.87
C ARG A 113 -7.15 -9.04 12.77
N SER A 114 -7.15 -7.78 12.38
CA SER A 114 -7.73 -6.67 13.16
C SER A 114 -9.25 -6.79 13.35
N GLY A 115 -9.94 -7.54 12.50
CA GLY A 115 -11.34 -7.88 12.68
C GLY A 115 -11.59 -8.90 13.81
N LEU A 116 -10.57 -9.65 14.21
CA LEU A 116 -10.63 -10.67 15.27
C LEU A 116 -9.89 -10.23 16.53
N ASP A 117 -8.85 -9.43 16.40
CA ASP A 117 -8.00 -8.94 17.47
C ASP A 117 -7.67 -7.45 17.24
N GLN A 118 -8.22 -6.59 18.09
CA GLN A 118 -7.99 -5.14 18.03
C GLN A 118 -6.53 -4.73 18.35
N THR A 119 -5.74 -5.63 18.94
CA THR A 119 -4.32 -5.42 19.22
C THR A 119 -3.42 -5.83 18.07
N ALA A 120 -3.98 -6.40 17.00
CA ALA A 120 -3.22 -6.84 15.84
C ALA A 120 -2.32 -5.72 15.28
N ASN A 121 -1.10 -6.09 14.92
CA ASN A 121 -0.11 -5.21 14.30
C ASN A 121 0.24 -5.69 12.89
N VAL A 122 0.79 -4.78 12.09
CA VAL A 122 1.44 -5.16 10.83
C VAL A 122 2.65 -6.04 11.15
N SER A 123 2.89 -7.07 10.32
CA SER A 123 4.06 -7.96 10.48
C SER A 123 5.36 -7.16 10.47
N GLU A 124 6.22 -7.37 11.45
CA GLU A 124 7.47 -6.60 11.61
C GLU A 124 8.41 -6.80 10.41
N GLU A 125 8.44 -8.00 9.84
CA GLU A 125 9.28 -8.34 8.69
C GLU A 125 8.88 -7.54 7.44
N ALA A 126 7.62 -7.10 7.35
CA ALA A 126 7.14 -6.28 6.24
C ALA A 126 7.45 -4.78 6.39
N LEU A 127 7.70 -4.31 7.61
CA LEU A 127 7.81 -2.87 7.88
C LEU A 127 8.92 -2.17 7.06
N PRO A 128 10.13 -2.72 6.88
CA PRO A 128 11.16 -2.08 6.06
C PRO A 128 10.71 -1.85 4.61
N VAL A 129 10.08 -2.86 4.01
CA VAL A 129 9.57 -2.78 2.63
C VAL A 129 8.41 -1.79 2.54
N LEU A 130 7.46 -1.83 3.46
CA LEU A 130 6.32 -0.91 3.49
C LEU A 130 6.76 0.54 3.68
N THR A 131 7.71 0.79 4.59
CA THR A 131 8.27 2.12 4.84
C THR A 131 8.96 2.66 3.58
N GLY A 132 9.77 1.85 2.90
CA GLY A 132 10.40 2.23 1.64
C GLY A 132 9.42 2.51 0.49
N ARG A 133 8.15 2.11 0.62
CA ARG A 133 7.09 2.34 -0.37
C ARG A 133 6.16 3.51 -0.06
N VAL A 134 6.31 4.14 1.11
CA VAL A 134 5.40 5.23 1.56
C VAL A 134 5.33 6.35 0.53
N SER A 135 6.46 6.82 0.03
CA SER A 135 6.48 7.90 -0.98
C SER A 135 5.63 7.54 -2.21
N ARG A 136 5.80 6.33 -2.73
CA ARG A 136 5.02 5.85 -3.89
C ARG A 136 3.53 5.71 -3.53
N TRP A 137 3.21 5.26 -2.33
CA TRP A 137 1.82 5.16 -1.86
C TRP A 137 1.18 6.55 -1.78
N LEU A 138 1.84 7.52 -1.15
CA LEU A 138 1.34 8.89 -1.02
C LEU A 138 1.09 9.52 -2.40
N ASN A 139 2.00 9.31 -3.37
CA ASN A 139 1.79 9.78 -4.76
C ASN A 139 0.52 9.19 -5.40
N ASN A 140 0.22 7.93 -5.14
CA ASN A 140 -0.99 7.27 -5.66
C ASN A 140 -2.27 7.69 -4.92
N ALA A 141 -2.14 8.04 -3.64
CA ALA A 141 -3.25 8.36 -2.75
C ALA A 141 -3.61 9.85 -2.75
N PHE A 142 -2.71 10.72 -3.22
CA PHE A 142 -2.89 12.17 -3.17
C PHE A 142 -4.13 12.63 -3.95
N VAL A 143 -4.89 13.55 -3.35
CA VAL A 143 -6.09 14.18 -3.93
C VAL A 143 -5.83 15.66 -4.09
N PRO A 144 -5.48 16.16 -5.28
CA PRO A 144 -5.29 17.59 -5.52
C PRO A 144 -6.60 18.36 -5.50
N GLY A 145 -6.50 19.70 -5.40
CA GLY A 145 -7.63 20.61 -5.57
C GLY A 145 -8.47 20.85 -4.32
N LEU A 146 -8.19 20.21 -3.19
CA LEU A 146 -8.87 20.49 -1.93
C LEU A 146 -8.54 21.91 -1.46
N ARG A 147 -9.53 22.61 -0.88
CA ARG A 147 -9.37 24.00 -0.43
C ARG A 147 -8.36 24.06 0.73
N LEU A 148 -7.27 24.81 0.52
CA LEU A 148 -6.21 25.00 1.49
C LEU A 148 -5.75 26.47 1.45
N PRO A 149 -5.90 27.25 2.54
CA PRO A 149 -5.53 28.66 2.57
C PRO A 149 -4.00 28.89 2.56
N ALA A 150 -3.23 27.97 3.11
CA ALA A 150 -1.78 27.99 3.14
C ALA A 150 -1.23 26.56 3.14
N PRO A 151 0.04 26.33 2.75
CA PRO A 151 0.66 25.01 2.86
C PRO A 151 0.63 24.46 4.29
N VAL A 152 0.34 23.16 4.42
CA VAL A 152 0.33 22.44 5.71
C VAL A 152 1.51 21.49 5.76
N ARG A 153 2.29 21.58 6.83
CA ARG A 153 3.43 20.73 7.11
C ARG A 153 3.07 19.68 8.15
N TYR A 154 3.03 18.44 7.71
CA TYR A 154 2.89 17.25 8.56
C TYR A 154 4.27 16.67 8.83
N ARG A 155 4.69 16.67 10.09
CA ARG A 155 5.95 16.04 10.52
C ARG A 155 5.68 14.65 11.02
N PHE A 156 6.44 13.69 10.53
CA PHE A 156 6.46 12.33 11.02
C PHE A 156 7.73 12.09 11.84
N ASP A 157 7.55 11.82 13.12
CA ASP A 157 8.61 11.46 14.06
C ASP A 157 8.33 10.04 14.55
N ILE A 158 8.81 9.08 13.77
CA ILE A 158 8.48 7.67 13.89
C ILE A 158 9.63 6.93 14.55
N SER A 159 9.32 6.14 15.58
CA SER A 159 10.28 5.35 16.33
C SER A 159 10.54 3.97 15.69
N SER A 160 11.06 3.04 16.50
CA SER A 160 11.35 1.66 16.08
C SER A 160 10.16 0.90 15.48
N PRO A 161 10.40 -0.19 14.71
CA PRO A 161 11.71 -0.76 14.37
C PRO A 161 12.39 -0.08 13.18
N VAL A 162 11.68 0.68 12.35
CA VAL A 162 12.22 1.43 11.21
C VAL A 162 11.97 2.91 11.45
N PRO A 163 12.91 3.66 12.05
CA PRO A 163 12.73 5.07 12.34
C PRO A 163 12.57 5.90 11.07
N VAL A 164 11.63 6.87 11.10
CA VAL A 164 11.41 7.83 10.02
C VAL A 164 11.31 9.23 10.62
N GLN A 165 12.07 10.17 10.07
CA GLN A 165 11.96 11.59 10.38
C GLN A 165 11.86 12.38 9.08
N GLU A 166 10.64 12.78 8.73
CA GLU A 166 10.36 13.50 7.49
C GLU A 166 9.19 14.47 7.66
N ASP A 167 9.17 15.47 6.82
CA ASP A 167 8.06 16.42 6.67
C ASP A 167 7.34 16.15 5.34
N VAL A 168 6.02 15.94 5.39
CA VAL A 168 5.15 15.97 4.22
C VAL A 168 4.51 17.34 4.16
N VAL A 169 4.86 18.12 3.14
CA VAL A 169 4.33 19.46 2.93
C VAL A 169 3.30 19.42 1.83
N VAL A 170 2.05 19.71 2.18
CA VAL A 170 0.91 19.68 1.27
C VAL A 170 0.55 21.09 0.86
N THR A 171 0.36 21.28 -0.44
CA THR A 171 -0.25 22.46 -1.05
C THR A 171 -1.57 22.07 -1.69
N ARG A 172 -2.31 23.02 -2.23
CA ARG A 172 -3.57 22.72 -2.93
C ARG A 172 -3.41 21.72 -4.08
N GLU A 173 -2.33 21.82 -4.85
CA GLU A 173 -2.16 21.09 -6.10
C GLU A 173 -1.10 19.99 -6.04
N SER A 174 -0.29 19.97 -4.98
CA SER A 174 0.84 19.06 -4.86
C SER A 174 1.23 18.79 -3.42
N PHE A 175 2.11 17.82 -3.23
CA PHE A 175 2.82 17.64 -1.97
C PHE A 175 4.30 17.34 -2.23
N SER A 176 5.11 17.48 -1.19
CA SER A 176 6.51 17.05 -1.22
C SER A 176 6.88 16.37 0.09
N ILE A 177 7.78 15.40 0.01
CA ILE A 177 8.41 14.77 1.17
C ILE A 177 9.81 15.37 1.31
N GLN A 178 10.13 15.86 2.48
CA GLN A 178 11.36 16.62 2.75
C GLN A 178 11.99 16.10 4.04
N PRO A 179 13.33 16.17 4.19
CA PRO A 179 13.96 16.00 5.49
C PRO A 179 13.40 17.00 6.50
N VAL A 180 13.35 16.59 7.77
CA VAL A 180 12.92 17.49 8.85
C VAL A 180 13.78 18.75 8.86
N SER A 181 13.12 19.90 8.89
CA SER A 181 13.76 21.21 8.93
C SER A 181 13.48 21.96 10.23
N ARG A 182 14.09 23.14 10.40
CA ARG A 182 13.78 24.05 11.53
C ARG A 182 12.42 24.73 11.43
N ALA A 183 11.75 24.63 10.27
CA ALA A 183 10.41 25.19 10.10
C ALA A 183 9.43 24.50 11.05
N ALA A 184 8.54 25.27 11.67
CA ALA A 184 7.49 24.74 12.52
C ALA A 184 6.56 23.85 11.70
N ALA A 185 6.19 22.70 12.26
CA ALA A 185 5.16 21.83 11.70
C ALA A 185 3.77 22.30 12.17
N ASN A 186 2.76 22.21 11.30
CA ASN A 186 1.37 22.40 11.69
C ASN A 186 0.88 21.25 12.54
N VAL A 187 1.38 20.04 12.21
CA VAL A 187 1.06 18.78 12.90
C VAL A 187 2.33 17.96 13.02
N THR A 188 2.58 17.37 14.19
CA THR A 188 3.58 16.32 14.37
C THR A 188 2.91 15.04 14.81
N PHE A 189 3.06 13.98 14.03
CA PHE A 189 2.64 12.62 14.35
C PHE A 189 3.80 11.85 14.98
N ARG A 190 3.58 11.25 16.16
CA ARG A 190 4.54 10.37 16.84
C ARG A 190 3.92 9.00 17.08
N CYS A 191 4.57 7.96 16.60
CA CYS A 191 4.18 6.57 16.83
C CYS A 191 5.32 5.61 16.45
N ASN A 192 5.08 4.31 16.61
CA ASN A 192 5.97 3.30 16.05
C ASN A 192 5.69 3.09 14.55
N THR A 193 6.61 2.41 13.87
CA THR A 193 6.53 2.17 12.41
C THR A 193 5.24 1.46 11.99
N GLY A 194 4.76 0.47 12.76
CA GLY A 194 3.52 -0.25 12.46
C GLY A 194 2.31 0.68 12.42
N ASN A 195 2.17 1.57 13.41
CA ASN A 195 1.09 2.55 13.47
C ASN A 195 1.22 3.63 12.38
N TYR A 196 2.46 4.04 12.07
CA TYR A 196 2.74 4.91 10.93
C TYR A 196 2.23 4.31 9.62
N ILE A 197 2.55 3.05 9.34
CA ILE A 197 2.06 2.36 8.14
C ILE A 197 0.52 2.32 8.13
N LEU A 198 -0.12 2.00 9.24
CA LEU A 198 -1.58 1.99 9.33
C LEU A 198 -2.21 3.37 9.11
N LEU A 199 -1.56 4.44 9.61
CA LEU A 199 -1.99 5.82 9.36
C LEU A 199 -1.87 6.17 7.87
N ILE A 200 -0.72 5.91 7.27
CA ILE A 200 -0.45 6.21 5.85
C ILE A 200 -1.38 5.44 4.91
N TYR A 201 -1.69 4.18 5.23
CA TYR A 201 -2.61 3.36 4.42
C TYR A 201 -4.09 3.57 4.76
N GLY A 202 -4.42 4.54 5.63
CA GLY A 202 -5.80 4.90 5.98
C GLY A 202 -6.53 3.86 6.84
N ARG A 203 -5.79 2.98 7.54
CA ARG A 203 -6.33 1.97 8.47
C ARG A 203 -6.42 2.46 9.90
N LEU A 204 -5.66 3.48 10.26
CA LEU A 204 -5.67 4.13 11.55
C LEU A 204 -6.01 5.61 11.35
N SER A 205 -7.19 6.07 11.76
CA SER A 205 -7.47 7.50 11.74
C SER A 205 -6.74 8.20 12.89
N PRO A 206 -6.40 9.50 12.75
CA PRO A 206 -5.77 10.27 13.82
C PRO A 206 -6.53 10.18 15.15
N GLN A 207 -7.85 10.34 15.11
CA GLN A 207 -8.71 10.27 16.31
C GLN A 207 -8.65 8.90 16.99
N LYS A 208 -8.77 7.79 16.21
CA LYS A 208 -8.69 6.43 16.75
C LYS A 208 -7.30 6.14 17.30
N GLY A 209 -6.26 6.64 16.61
CA GLY A 209 -4.88 6.48 17.03
C GLY A 209 -4.61 7.11 18.40
N VAL A 210 -5.06 8.32 18.61
CA VAL A 210 -4.94 9.04 19.89
C VAL A 210 -5.78 8.34 20.98
N ALA A 211 -7.05 8.03 20.69
CA ALA A 211 -7.95 7.40 21.67
C ALA A 211 -7.45 6.03 22.16
N SER A 212 -6.71 5.28 21.29
CA SER A 212 -6.13 3.98 21.63
C SER A 212 -4.68 4.05 22.15
N GLY A 213 -4.09 5.25 22.26
CA GLY A 213 -2.69 5.42 22.66
C GLY A 213 -1.67 4.96 21.61
N ARG A 214 -2.09 4.69 20.39
CA ARG A 214 -1.24 4.23 19.28
C ARG A 214 -0.55 5.39 18.55
N LEU A 215 -1.03 6.62 18.73
CA LEU A 215 -0.55 7.84 18.06
C LEU A 215 -0.59 9.01 19.03
N THR A 216 0.45 9.82 19.03
CA THR A 216 0.46 11.14 19.67
C THR A 216 0.47 12.21 18.59
N ILE A 217 -0.33 13.26 18.78
CA ILE A 217 -0.43 14.40 17.87
C ILE A 217 -0.05 15.67 18.64
N GLU A 218 0.88 16.43 18.09
CA GLU A 218 1.19 17.78 18.54
C GLU A 218 0.80 18.77 17.43
N GLY A 219 0.22 19.91 17.79
CA GLY A 219 -0.24 20.94 16.86
C GLY A 219 -1.74 20.90 16.60
N SER A 220 -2.15 21.22 15.38
CA SER A 220 -3.57 21.36 15.00
C SER A 220 -4.24 20.01 14.81
N GLN A 221 -5.19 19.66 15.69
CA GLN A 221 -6.02 18.46 15.55
C GLN A 221 -6.84 18.49 14.25
N ALA A 222 -7.40 19.65 13.90
CA ALA A 222 -8.18 19.79 12.68
C ALA A 222 -7.35 19.47 11.42
N GLU A 223 -6.09 19.92 11.36
CA GLU A 223 -5.21 19.59 10.26
C GLU A 223 -4.77 18.11 10.30
N ALA A 224 -4.57 17.54 11.49
CA ALA A 224 -4.29 16.12 11.61
C ALA A 224 -5.43 15.27 11.03
N ASP A 225 -6.66 15.64 11.29
CA ASP A 225 -7.87 14.97 10.78
C ASP A 225 -7.99 15.12 9.25
N ASN A 226 -7.55 16.25 8.71
CA ASN A 226 -7.53 16.50 7.27
C ASN A 226 -6.50 15.65 6.51
N PHE A 227 -5.51 15.04 7.17
CA PHE A 227 -4.50 14.21 6.49
C PHE A 227 -5.13 13.14 5.62
N ALA A 228 -6.16 12.45 6.12
CA ALA A 228 -6.89 11.42 5.38
C ALA A 228 -7.70 11.96 4.17
N ALA A 229 -7.99 13.26 4.14
CA ALA A 229 -8.64 13.88 2.99
C ALA A 229 -7.66 14.12 1.84
N TRP A 230 -6.39 14.42 2.18
CA TRP A 230 -5.31 14.60 1.21
C TRP A 230 -4.83 13.29 0.61
N PHE A 231 -4.80 12.22 1.42
CA PHE A 231 -4.24 10.92 1.03
C PHE A 231 -5.30 9.84 1.22
N LYS A 232 -6.16 9.70 0.22
CA LYS A 232 -7.21 8.68 0.23
C LYS A 232 -6.62 7.32 -0.13
N GLY A 233 -6.68 6.37 0.81
CA GLY A 233 -6.42 4.96 0.54
C GLY A 233 -7.40 4.38 -0.49
N PHE A 234 -7.05 3.21 -1.01
CA PHE A 234 -7.87 2.43 -1.95
C PHE A 234 -8.76 1.44 -1.21
#